data_bbed496367bc11b78cc3e44fad0e5fd0
#
_entry.id   bbed496367bc11b78cc3e44fad0e5fd0
#
_cell.length_a   1.000
_cell.length_b   1.000
_cell.length_c   1.000
_cell.angle_alpha   90.00
_cell.angle_beta   90.00
_cell.angle_gamma   90.00
#
_symmetry.space_group_name_H-M   'P 1'
#
loop_
_entity.id
_entity.type
_entity.pdbx_description
1 polymer ?
#
loop_
_entity_poly.entity_id
_entity_poly.type
_entity_poly.pdbx_seq_one_letter_code
_entity_poly.pdbx_strand_id
1 'polypeptide(L)'
;MSSPLEKREAASMERRAFLKQATLATAGAAMATAPASLMAQSSYKQPQHAPMELGLLIKPSPDPEAKIRLVHELGFETCFLSLDGYLDHFTPALTKQFAGLLEKYQVIATTAEVVNPQPLKWNFLEGPSTIGLVPRAYRQARLDALKQCSDFAKSLGIGRVQTHCGFISEDPKDPLYPETVAAITEITRHCAANGQSFLMETGQETPTTMLRMIKDVNNPALGVGLDTANLILYGKANPVDALKVLGPHVRAMHAKDGKWPTNPDKLGEEVVIGRGEVDFPRVLQMLHELGYQGAVSIERETSGPQQIQDVKEEKLYLENILNKIRNA
;
A
#
# COMPACT_ATOMS: atom_id res chain seq x y z
N MET A 1 44.47 55.25 9.43
CA MET A 1 44.24 54.17 8.45
C MET A 1 45.05 52.97 8.93
N SER A 2 44.43 52.00 9.56
CA SER A 2 45.13 50.76 10.02
C SER A 2 45.48 49.85 8.86
N SER A 3 46.69 49.24 8.93
CA SER A 3 47.26 48.42 7.88
C SER A 3 46.50 47.12 7.60
N PRO A 4 46.59 46.52 6.44
CA PRO A 4 45.91 45.25 6.13
C PRO A 4 46.35 44.07 7.01
N LEU A 5 47.51 44.15 7.67
CA LEU A 5 48.02 43.15 8.63
C LEU A 5 47.28 43.22 9.96
N GLU A 6 47.01 44.42 10.51
CA GLU A 6 46.27 44.61 11.77
C GLU A 6 44.83 44.14 11.69
N LYS A 7 44.20 44.26 10.50
CA LYS A 7 42.84 43.72 10.28
C LYS A 7 42.82 42.17 10.22
N ARG A 8 43.89 41.55 9.75
CA ARG A 8 44.02 40.07 9.76
C ARG A 8 44.27 39.46 11.13
N GLU A 9 45.03 40.15 11.99
CA GLU A 9 45.26 39.72 13.37
C GLU A 9 44.02 39.85 14.23
N ALA A 10 43.25 40.96 14.11
CA ALA A 10 42.01 41.15 14.82
C ALA A 10 40.94 40.08 14.43
N ALA A 11 40.80 39.75 13.17
CA ALA A 11 39.87 38.70 12.71
C ALA A 11 40.29 37.27 13.18
N SER A 12 41.60 37.05 13.37
CA SER A 12 42.15 35.77 13.92
C SER A 12 41.87 35.64 15.40
N MET A 13 41.96 36.75 16.16
CA MET A 13 41.64 36.75 17.59
C MET A 13 40.15 36.54 17.87
N GLU A 14 39.27 37.15 17.10
CA GLU A 14 37.82 36.96 17.27
C GLU A 14 37.40 35.51 16.96
N ARG A 15 37.97 34.87 15.95
CA ARG A 15 37.71 33.45 15.68
C ARG A 15 38.20 32.52 16.78
N ARG A 16 39.33 32.85 17.47
CA ARG A 16 39.82 32.06 18.61
C ARG A 16 38.99 32.24 19.88
N ALA A 17 38.42 33.43 20.09
CA ALA A 17 37.49 33.73 21.18
C ALA A 17 36.14 32.97 21.00
N PHE A 18 35.61 32.93 19.78
CA PHE A 18 34.38 32.23 19.43
C PHE A 18 34.52 30.68 19.63
N LEU A 19 35.65 30.12 19.26
CA LEU A 19 35.94 28.68 19.47
C LEU A 19 36.17 28.28 20.93
N LYS A 20 36.55 29.21 21.81
CA LYS A 20 36.69 28.94 23.25
C LYS A 20 35.40 29.06 24.04
N GLN A 21 34.38 29.77 23.52
CA GLN A 21 33.05 29.85 24.14
C GLN A 21 32.14 28.68 23.72
N ALA A 22 32.45 27.95 22.63
CA ALA A 22 31.66 26.80 22.15
C ALA A 22 31.96 25.49 22.92
N THR A 23 32.90 25.49 23.89
CA THR A 23 33.32 24.25 24.61
C THR A 23 32.84 24.18 26.06
N LEU A 24 31.95 25.06 26.53
CA LEU A 24 31.48 25.09 27.92
C LEU A 24 29.95 25.19 28.07
N ALA A 25 29.17 24.67 27.08
CA ALA A 25 27.72 24.56 27.19
C ALA A 25 27.26 23.13 26.84
N THR A 26 27.91 22.12 27.42
CA THR A 26 27.43 20.73 27.43
C THR A 26 27.10 20.34 28.85
N ALA A 27 26.02 20.90 29.38
CA ALA A 27 25.37 20.37 30.56
C ALA A 27 23.87 20.50 30.40
N GLY A 28 23.20 19.37 30.20
CA GLY A 28 21.79 19.22 30.54
C GLY A 28 20.77 19.46 29.43
N ALA A 29 20.93 18.90 28.24
CA ALA A 29 19.75 18.53 27.42
C ALA A 29 19.43 17.06 27.75
N ALA A 30 18.57 16.85 28.73
CA ALA A 30 17.88 15.58 28.88
C ALA A 30 17.07 15.39 27.60
N MET A 31 17.59 14.60 26.68
CA MET A 31 16.75 14.06 25.60
C MET A 31 15.67 13.25 26.30
N ALA A 32 14.47 13.81 26.32
CA ALA A 32 13.28 13.02 26.51
C ALA A 32 13.23 12.09 25.30
N THR A 33 13.82 10.90 25.44
CA THR A 33 13.55 9.77 24.57
C THR A 33 12.07 9.50 24.73
N ALA A 34 11.28 9.91 23.75
CA ALA A 34 9.93 9.39 23.61
C ALA A 34 10.04 7.87 23.78
N PRO A 35 9.21 7.21 24.58
CA PRO A 35 9.26 5.78 24.71
C PRO A 35 9.06 5.21 23.31
N ALA A 36 10.11 4.58 22.76
CA ALA A 36 9.95 3.69 21.63
C ALA A 36 8.84 2.74 22.06
N SER A 37 7.70 2.81 21.40
CA SER A 37 6.58 1.92 21.63
C SER A 37 7.13 0.51 21.55
N LEU A 38 7.32 -0.13 22.73
CA LEU A 38 7.59 -1.55 22.82
C LEU A 38 6.28 -2.26 22.42
N MET A 39 6.00 -2.30 21.13
CA MET A 39 5.10 -3.31 20.58
C MET A 39 5.76 -4.64 20.92
N ALA A 40 5.20 -5.38 21.84
CA ALA A 40 5.66 -6.72 22.15
C ALA A 40 5.75 -7.47 20.83
N GLN A 41 6.96 -7.88 20.44
CA GLN A 41 7.14 -8.69 19.24
C GLN A 41 6.31 -9.95 19.43
N SER A 42 5.25 -10.09 18.65
CA SER A 42 4.50 -11.33 18.58
C SER A 42 5.46 -12.44 18.16
N SER A 43 5.43 -13.55 18.88
CA SER A 43 6.15 -14.76 18.45
C SER A 43 5.49 -15.44 17.25
N TYR A 44 4.37 -14.89 16.78
CA TYR A 44 3.64 -15.39 15.62
C TYR A 44 4.47 -15.22 14.35
N LYS A 45 4.68 -16.34 13.66
CA LYS A 45 5.31 -16.37 12.33
C LYS A 45 4.27 -16.89 11.37
N GLN A 46 3.91 -16.08 10.40
CA GLN A 46 3.02 -16.51 9.34
C GLN A 46 3.66 -17.66 8.53
N PRO A 47 2.88 -18.69 8.17
CA PRO A 47 3.30 -19.65 7.15
C PRO A 47 3.48 -18.93 5.80
N GLN A 48 4.20 -19.58 4.88
CA GLN A 48 4.29 -19.08 3.51
C GLN A 48 3.13 -19.66 2.70
N HIS A 49 2.55 -18.87 1.80
CA HIS A 49 1.56 -19.32 0.84
C HIS A 49 2.22 -19.71 -0.50
N ALA A 50 1.53 -20.52 -1.28
CA ALA A 50 1.97 -20.83 -2.64
C ALA A 50 1.86 -19.59 -3.55
N PRO A 51 2.72 -19.47 -4.60
CA PRO A 51 2.57 -18.42 -5.60
C PRO A 51 1.18 -18.47 -6.25
N MET A 52 0.59 -17.30 -6.43
CA MET A 52 -0.74 -17.12 -7.02
C MET A 52 -1.84 -17.92 -6.29
N GLU A 53 -1.70 -18.11 -4.96
CA GLU A 53 -2.76 -18.67 -4.12
C GLU A 53 -3.96 -17.74 -4.09
N LEU A 54 -5.18 -18.29 -4.18
CA LEU A 54 -6.38 -17.47 -4.08
C LEU A 54 -6.57 -16.95 -2.65
N GLY A 55 -6.99 -15.71 -2.56
CA GLY A 55 -7.29 -15.04 -1.32
C GLY A 55 -8.54 -14.17 -1.42
N LEU A 56 -8.92 -13.61 -0.29
CA LEU A 56 -10.06 -12.70 -0.19
C LEU A 56 -9.63 -11.41 0.51
N LEU A 57 -9.97 -10.26 -0.07
CA LEU A 57 -9.89 -8.99 0.63
C LEU A 57 -11.02 -8.92 1.65
N ILE A 58 -10.67 -8.63 2.90
CA ILE A 58 -11.64 -8.46 3.98
C ILE A 58 -11.43 -7.14 4.71
N LYS A 59 -12.54 -6.57 5.18
CA LYS A 59 -12.58 -5.43 6.10
C LYS A 59 -12.93 -5.98 7.50
N PRO A 60 -11.95 -6.28 8.35
CA PRO A 60 -12.17 -7.07 9.57
C PRO A 60 -12.85 -6.30 10.72
N SER A 61 -12.94 -4.97 10.64
CA SER A 61 -13.66 -4.16 11.63
C SER A 61 -15.19 -4.23 11.44
N PRO A 62 -16.02 -4.25 12.48
CA PRO A 62 -15.64 -4.31 13.89
C PRO A 62 -15.44 -5.74 14.44
N ASP A 63 -15.71 -6.78 13.67
CA ASP A 63 -15.65 -8.19 14.09
C ASP A 63 -14.61 -8.96 13.28
N PRO A 64 -13.33 -8.97 13.73
CA PRO A 64 -12.26 -9.65 13.01
C PRO A 64 -12.43 -11.16 12.99
N GLU A 65 -13.03 -11.76 14.03
CA GLU A 65 -13.25 -13.20 14.07
C GLU A 65 -14.25 -13.65 13.00
N ALA A 66 -15.38 -12.97 12.87
CA ALA A 66 -16.38 -13.30 11.86
C ALA A 66 -15.79 -13.20 10.43
N LYS A 67 -14.95 -12.18 10.18
CA LYS A 67 -14.35 -11.97 8.85
C LYS A 67 -13.26 -12.97 8.51
N ILE A 68 -12.35 -13.27 9.43
CA ILE A 68 -11.28 -14.26 9.22
C ILE A 68 -11.88 -15.67 9.12
N ARG A 69 -12.87 -16.00 9.95
CA ARG A 69 -13.63 -17.25 9.84
C ARG A 69 -14.30 -17.40 8.48
N LEU A 70 -14.91 -16.33 7.94
CA LEU A 70 -15.54 -16.35 6.62
C LEU A 70 -14.53 -16.69 5.50
N VAL A 71 -13.30 -16.18 5.57
CA VAL A 71 -12.22 -16.55 4.63
C VAL A 71 -12.02 -18.07 4.64
N HIS A 72 -11.87 -18.66 5.84
CA HIS A 72 -11.70 -20.09 6.02
C HIS A 72 -12.93 -20.89 5.52
N GLU A 73 -14.15 -20.47 5.91
CA GLU A 73 -15.41 -21.15 5.52
C GLU A 73 -15.66 -21.11 4.01
N LEU A 74 -15.15 -20.09 3.30
CA LEU A 74 -15.19 -20.02 1.83
C LEU A 74 -14.05 -20.81 1.16
N GLY A 75 -13.17 -21.45 1.95
CA GLY A 75 -12.08 -22.27 1.47
C GLY A 75 -10.93 -21.47 0.86
N PHE A 76 -10.66 -20.25 1.35
CA PHE A 76 -9.46 -19.49 1.03
C PHE A 76 -8.39 -19.74 2.09
N GLU A 77 -7.13 -19.86 1.66
CA GLU A 77 -5.97 -19.99 2.54
C GLU A 77 -5.35 -18.62 2.87
N THR A 78 -5.61 -17.59 2.07
CA THR A 78 -5.02 -16.27 2.25
C THR A 78 -6.08 -15.18 2.35
N CYS A 79 -5.72 -14.08 3.04
CA CYS A 79 -6.52 -12.88 3.05
C CYS A 79 -5.66 -11.62 2.84
N PHE A 80 -6.31 -10.59 2.33
CA PHE A 80 -5.81 -9.23 2.27
C PHE A 80 -6.58 -8.40 3.29
N LEU A 81 -5.90 -7.65 4.16
CA LEU A 81 -6.52 -6.95 5.29
C LEU A 81 -6.66 -5.46 5.00
N SER A 82 -7.88 -4.98 4.78
CA SER A 82 -8.18 -3.53 4.78
C SER A 82 -8.45 -3.08 6.23
N LEU A 83 -7.54 -2.29 6.79
CA LEU A 83 -7.44 -2.00 8.22
C LEU A 83 -7.95 -0.61 8.62
N ASP A 84 -8.63 0.10 7.73
CA ASP A 84 -9.14 1.45 7.97
C ASP A 84 -9.96 1.59 9.26
N GLY A 85 -10.72 0.56 9.63
CA GLY A 85 -11.53 0.56 10.84
C GLY A 85 -10.75 0.43 12.14
N TYR A 86 -9.42 0.29 12.09
CA TYR A 86 -8.54 0.18 13.25
C TYR A 86 -7.53 1.32 13.37
N LEU A 87 -7.62 2.35 12.54
CA LEU A 87 -6.78 3.53 12.68
C LEU A 87 -6.88 4.11 14.10
N ASP A 88 -5.74 4.52 14.65
CA ASP A 88 -5.56 4.99 16.04
C ASP A 88 -5.88 3.94 17.14
N HIS A 89 -6.14 2.68 16.75
CA HIS A 89 -6.44 1.57 17.66
C HIS A 89 -5.50 0.38 17.51
N PHE A 90 -4.40 0.52 16.80
CA PHE A 90 -3.38 -0.51 16.67
C PHE A 90 -2.65 -0.72 18.01
N THR A 91 -3.02 -1.77 18.74
CA THR A 91 -2.50 -2.08 20.07
C THR A 91 -1.86 -3.48 20.10
N PRO A 92 -0.99 -3.78 21.08
CA PRO A 92 -0.48 -5.14 21.29
C PRO A 92 -1.59 -6.17 21.53
N ALA A 93 -2.69 -5.76 22.14
CA ALA A 93 -3.86 -6.63 22.36
C ALA A 93 -4.52 -6.98 21.01
N LEU A 94 -4.68 -6.01 20.13
CA LEU A 94 -5.20 -6.23 18.78
C LEU A 94 -4.27 -7.14 17.96
N THR A 95 -2.95 -6.95 18.05
CA THR A 95 -1.95 -7.84 17.41
C THR A 95 -2.14 -9.27 17.88
N LYS A 96 -2.24 -9.50 19.20
CA LYS A 96 -2.45 -10.84 19.76
C LYS A 96 -3.76 -11.46 19.29
N GLN A 97 -4.83 -10.67 19.23
CA GLN A 97 -6.13 -11.12 18.74
C GLN A 97 -6.04 -11.57 17.27
N PHE A 98 -5.48 -10.74 16.38
CA PHE A 98 -5.31 -11.11 14.97
C PHE A 98 -4.44 -12.35 14.80
N ALA A 99 -3.28 -12.41 15.45
CA ALA A 99 -2.39 -13.56 15.39
C ALA A 99 -3.12 -14.86 15.80
N GLY A 100 -3.85 -14.83 16.92
CA GLY A 100 -4.63 -15.99 17.38
C GLY A 100 -5.76 -16.39 16.44
N LEU A 101 -6.42 -15.43 15.80
CA LEU A 101 -7.48 -15.71 14.83
C LEU A 101 -6.92 -16.27 13.51
N LEU A 102 -5.84 -15.71 12.99
CA LEU A 102 -5.17 -16.22 11.78
C LEU A 102 -4.67 -17.66 12.00
N GLU A 103 -4.08 -17.94 13.17
CA GLU A 103 -3.65 -19.29 13.54
C GLU A 103 -4.84 -20.24 13.70
N LYS A 104 -5.88 -19.83 14.44
CA LYS A 104 -7.11 -20.64 14.70
C LYS A 104 -7.78 -21.09 13.41
N TYR A 105 -7.90 -20.20 12.44
CA TYR A 105 -8.58 -20.46 11.18
C TYR A 105 -7.63 -20.86 10.04
N GLN A 106 -6.32 -20.96 10.30
CA GLN A 106 -5.30 -21.32 9.32
C GLN A 106 -5.32 -20.41 8.08
N VAL A 107 -5.49 -19.10 8.29
CA VAL A 107 -5.52 -18.09 7.23
C VAL A 107 -4.24 -17.27 7.28
N ILE A 108 -3.62 -17.02 6.14
CA ILE A 108 -2.40 -16.23 5.99
C ILE A 108 -2.75 -14.83 5.53
N ALA A 109 -2.40 -13.79 6.30
CA ALA A 109 -2.57 -12.42 5.89
C ALA A 109 -1.40 -11.96 5.01
N THR A 110 -1.65 -11.71 3.73
CA THR A 110 -0.59 -11.47 2.73
C THR A 110 -0.18 -10.01 2.61
N THR A 111 -1.13 -9.10 2.80
CA THR A 111 -0.96 -7.64 2.64
C THR A 111 -1.89 -6.93 3.61
N ALA A 112 -1.48 -5.77 4.10
CA ALA A 112 -2.29 -4.85 4.87
C ALA A 112 -2.47 -3.53 4.12
N GLU A 113 -3.65 -2.93 4.24
CA GLU A 113 -4.01 -1.70 3.56
C GLU A 113 -4.70 -0.72 4.50
N VAL A 114 -4.42 0.56 4.30
CA VAL A 114 -5.23 1.67 4.79
C VAL A 114 -5.30 2.76 3.72
N VAL A 115 -6.47 3.37 3.57
CA VAL A 115 -6.72 4.48 2.63
C VAL A 115 -7.15 5.76 3.34
N ASN A 116 -7.68 5.64 4.56
CA ASN A 116 -8.07 6.76 5.43
C ASN A 116 -6.86 7.55 5.98
N PRO A 117 -7.04 8.74 6.56
CA PRO A 117 -8.33 9.34 6.95
C PRO A 117 -9.08 10.03 5.81
N GLN A 118 -10.39 10.21 6.06
CA GLN A 118 -11.31 10.97 5.22
C GLN A 118 -10.87 12.43 5.02
N PRO A 119 -11.37 13.16 3.97
CA PRO A 119 -12.37 12.70 2.99
C PRO A 119 -11.78 11.84 1.89
N LEU A 120 -12.59 10.89 1.39
CA LEU A 120 -12.29 10.09 0.21
C LEU A 120 -13.51 10.14 -0.73
N LYS A 121 -13.31 10.64 -1.94
CA LYS A 121 -14.36 10.77 -2.95
C LYS A 121 -13.93 10.00 -4.20
N TRP A 122 -14.52 8.83 -4.38
CA TRP A 122 -14.22 7.92 -5.47
C TRP A 122 -14.96 8.34 -6.74
N ASN A 123 -14.52 9.42 -7.37
CA ASN A 123 -15.03 9.94 -8.62
C ASN A 123 -13.98 10.78 -9.35
N PHE A 124 -14.27 11.20 -10.60
CA PHE A 124 -13.33 11.98 -11.40
C PHE A 124 -13.19 13.44 -10.95
N LEU A 125 -14.22 14.02 -10.34
CA LEU A 125 -14.29 15.45 -10.05
C LEU A 125 -13.63 15.82 -8.71
N GLU A 126 -13.96 15.09 -7.66
CA GLU A 126 -13.46 15.36 -6.30
C GLU A 126 -12.28 14.46 -5.90
N GLY A 127 -12.14 13.31 -6.57
CA GLY A 127 -11.07 12.35 -6.32
C GLY A 127 -9.67 12.97 -6.34
N PRO A 128 -9.31 13.77 -7.34
CA PRO A 128 -7.99 14.39 -7.42
C PRO A 128 -7.61 15.25 -6.21
N SER A 129 -8.60 15.85 -5.54
CA SER A 129 -8.40 16.70 -4.36
C SER A 129 -8.56 15.95 -3.02
N THR A 130 -8.99 14.68 -3.04
CA THR A 130 -9.36 13.95 -1.82
C THR A 130 -8.67 12.60 -1.64
N ILE A 131 -8.17 11.95 -2.70
CA ILE A 131 -7.61 10.59 -2.60
C ILE A 131 -6.09 10.61 -2.52
N GLY A 132 -5.54 9.75 -1.66
CA GLY A 132 -4.13 9.37 -1.61
C GLY A 132 -3.19 10.42 -1.03
N LEU A 133 -1.93 10.39 -1.47
CA LEU A 133 -0.84 11.22 -0.97
C LEU A 133 -0.62 12.50 -1.80
N VAL A 134 -1.35 12.67 -2.90
CA VAL A 134 -1.26 13.86 -3.76
C VAL A 134 -1.82 15.11 -3.07
N PRO A 135 -3.02 15.09 -2.42
CA PRO A 135 -3.57 16.28 -1.79
C PRO A 135 -2.77 16.68 -0.54
N ARG A 136 -2.19 17.90 -0.54
CA ARG A 136 -1.40 18.44 0.59
C ARG A 136 -2.16 18.42 1.91
N ALA A 137 -3.46 18.73 1.87
CA ALA A 137 -4.29 18.88 3.07
C ALA A 137 -4.38 17.59 3.91
N TYR A 138 -4.27 16.42 3.30
CA TYR A 138 -4.47 15.13 3.96
C TYR A 138 -3.22 14.26 3.99
N ARG A 139 -2.18 14.67 3.27
CA ARG A 139 -0.95 13.89 3.06
C ARG A 139 -0.30 13.44 4.36
N GLN A 140 -0.07 14.36 5.30
CA GLN A 140 0.61 14.03 6.54
C GLN A 140 -0.19 13.04 7.38
N ALA A 141 -1.48 13.27 7.56
CA ALA A 141 -2.34 12.36 8.32
C ALA A 141 -2.38 10.94 7.70
N ARG A 142 -2.34 10.83 6.36
CA ARG A 142 -2.29 9.54 5.66
C ARG A 142 -0.92 8.88 5.76
N LEU A 143 0.16 9.63 5.73
CA LEU A 143 1.50 9.10 6.01
C LEU A 143 1.58 8.52 7.42
N ASP A 144 1.02 9.20 8.40
CA ASP A 144 1.01 8.73 9.80
C ASP A 144 0.15 7.47 9.95
N ALA A 145 -1.01 7.41 9.29
CA ALA A 145 -1.87 6.22 9.24
C ALA A 145 -1.16 5.02 8.58
N LEU A 146 -0.48 5.24 7.46
CA LEU A 146 0.29 4.22 6.76
C LEU A 146 1.47 3.69 7.59
N LYS A 147 2.15 4.55 8.34
CA LYS A 147 3.21 4.13 9.27
C LYS A 147 2.66 3.26 10.41
N GLN A 148 1.53 3.66 11.01
CA GLN A 148 0.85 2.85 12.03
C GLN A 148 0.43 1.49 11.46
N CYS A 149 -0.14 1.45 10.25
CA CYS A 149 -0.48 0.22 9.55
C CYS A 149 0.76 -0.66 9.30
N SER A 150 1.86 -0.07 8.84
CA SER A 150 3.13 -0.78 8.62
C SER A 150 3.65 -1.42 9.91
N ASP A 151 3.67 -0.68 11.01
CA ASP A 151 4.16 -1.19 12.31
C ASP A 151 3.27 -2.31 12.84
N PHE A 152 1.95 -2.19 12.70
CA PHE A 152 1.00 -3.25 13.04
C PHE A 152 1.18 -4.48 12.13
N ALA A 153 1.26 -4.29 10.82
CA ALA A 153 1.46 -5.36 9.85
C ALA A 153 2.78 -6.13 10.12
N LYS A 154 3.86 -5.42 10.47
CA LYS A 154 5.12 -6.03 10.91
C LYS A 154 4.92 -6.95 12.10
N SER A 155 4.14 -6.54 13.10
CA SER A 155 3.89 -7.34 14.31
C SER A 155 3.15 -8.65 14.01
N LEU A 156 2.48 -8.74 12.86
CA LEU A 156 1.80 -9.93 12.34
C LEU A 156 2.62 -10.68 11.28
N GLY A 157 3.86 -10.24 10.99
CA GLY A 157 4.67 -10.85 9.94
C GLY A 157 4.20 -10.58 8.51
N ILE A 158 3.36 -9.55 8.30
CA ILE A 158 2.88 -9.16 6.98
C ILE A 158 3.95 -8.35 6.28
N GLY A 159 4.41 -8.83 5.12
CA GLY A 159 5.52 -8.24 4.37
C GLY A 159 5.14 -7.16 3.36
N ARG A 160 3.88 -6.77 3.27
CA ARG A 160 3.38 -5.80 2.28
C ARG A 160 2.39 -4.85 2.91
N VAL A 161 2.54 -3.55 2.58
CA VAL A 161 1.60 -2.48 2.96
C VAL A 161 1.18 -1.76 1.69
N GLN A 162 -0.10 -1.53 1.49
CA GLN A 162 -0.68 -0.96 0.28
C GLN A 162 -1.55 0.25 0.58
N THR A 163 -1.66 1.15 -0.39
CA THR A 163 -2.67 2.22 -0.43
C THR A 163 -2.88 2.73 -1.86
N HIS A 164 -3.98 3.42 -2.08
CA HIS A 164 -4.14 4.31 -3.22
C HIS A 164 -3.28 5.56 -3.03
N CYS A 165 -2.32 5.81 -3.92
CA CYS A 165 -1.48 7.00 -3.85
C CYS A 165 -2.17 8.26 -4.39
N GLY A 166 -3.30 8.11 -5.09
CA GLY A 166 -4.13 9.18 -5.62
C GLY A 166 -3.80 9.54 -7.06
N PHE A 167 -4.37 10.62 -7.54
CA PHE A 167 -4.23 11.07 -8.92
C PHE A 167 -2.86 11.72 -9.16
N ILE A 168 -1.83 10.91 -9.28
CA ILE A 168 -0.47 11.38 -9.55
C ILE A 168 -0.44 12.06 -10.93
N SER A 169 0.09 13.30 -10.97
CA SER A 169 0.12 14.09 -12.21
C SER A 169 0.94 13.40 -13.30
N GLU A 170 0.41 13.39 -14.51
CA GLU A 170 1.13 12.95 -15.70
C GLU A 170 2.18 13.97 -16.17
N ASP A 171 2.04 15.24 -15.77
CA ASP A 171 3.07 16.26 -15.97
C ASP A 171 4.08 16.27 -14.79
N PRO A 172 5.34 15.89 -15.01
CA PRO A 172 6.35 15.92 -13.94
C PRO A 172 6.72 17.35 -13.50
N LYS A 173 6.24 18.38 -14.18
CA LYS A 173 6.42 19.79 -13.81
C LYS A 173 5.31 20.31 -12.89
N ASP A 174 4.24 19.52 -12.70
CA ASP A 174 3.21 19.85 -11.72
C ASP A 174 3.83 20.02 -10.33
N PRO A 175 3.59 21.11 -9.62
CA PRO A 175 4.17 21.35 -8.29
C PRO A 175 3.86 20.24 -7.26
N LEU A 176 2.76 19.51 -7.42
CA LEU A 176 2.41 18.41 -6.53
C LEU A 176 3.24 17.15 -6.81
N TYR A 177 3.79 16.99 -8.01
CA TYR A 177 4.52 15.78 -8.38
C TYR A 177 5.77 15.54 -7.50
N PRO A 178 6.73 16.46 -7.37
CA PRO A 178 7.91 16.26 -6.51
C PRO A 178 7.55 16.09 -5.04
N GLU A 179 6.48 16.72 -4.57
CA GLU A 179 6.00 16.54 -3.20
C GLU A 179 5.41 15.14 -2.98
N THR A 180 4.74 14.60 -3.99
CA THR A 180 4.20 13.23 -3.95
C THR A 180 5.34 12.21 -4.00
N VAL A 181 6.40 12.44 -4.81
CA VAL A 181 7.63 11.64 -4.79
C VAL A 181 8.24 11.61 -3.38
N ALA A 182 8.34 12.77 -2.72
CA ALA A 182 8.87 12.86 -1.36
C ALA A 182 8.02 12.05 -0.36
N ALA A 183 6.70 12.17 -0.42
CA ALA A 183 5.77 11.44 0.45
C ALA A 183 5.85 9.92 0.26
N ILE A 184 5.86 9.46 -0.99
CA ILE A 184 6.00 8.02 -1.31
C ILE A 184 7.37 7.51 -0.89
N THR A 185 8.43 8.33 -1.05
CA THR A 185 9.79 7.98 -0.57
C THR A 185 9.80 7.79 0.95
N GLU A 186 9.12 8.67 1.69
CA GLU A 186 9.05 8.63 3.16
C GLU A 186 8.41 7.32 3.65
N ILE A 187 7.21 7.00 3.16
CA ILE A 187 6.53 5.78 3.57
C ILE A 187 7.24 4.51 3.08
N THR A 188 7.81 4.53 1.88
CA THR A 188 8.59 3.40 1.37
C THR A 188 9.81 3.11 2.25
N ARG A 189 10.50 4.14 2.74
CA ARG A 189 11.63 3.97 3.68
C ARG A 189 11.18 3.41 5.02
N HIS A 190 10.02 3.85 5.53
CA HIS A 190 9.45 3.31 6.77
C HIS A 190 9.12 1.82 6.62
N CYS A 191 8.43 1.43 5.57
CA CYS A 191 8.13 0.04 5.27
C CYS A 191 9.41 -0.80 5.11
N ALA A 192 10.41 -0.28 4.38
CA ALA A 192 11.71 -0.95 4.20
C ALA A 192 12.43 -1.20 5.55
N ALA A 193 12.39 -0.24 6.47
CA ALA A 193 12.94 -0.40 7.83
C ALA A 193 12.20 -1.48 8.64
N ASN A 194 10.96 -1.76 8.30
CA ASN A 194 10.15 -2.84 8.85
C ASN A 194 10.35 -4.18 8.10
N GLY A 195 11.20 -4.23 7.07
CA GLY A 195 11.38 -5.42 6.23
C GLY A 195 10.22 -5.67 5.26
N GLN A 196 9.45 -4.63 4.94
CA GLN A 196 8.25 -4.70 4.12
C GLN A 196 8.44 -3.98 2.78
N SER A 197 7.59 -4.33 1.81
CA SER A 197 7.36 -3.52 0.61
C SER A 197 6.18 -2.58 0.82
N PHE A 198 6.32 -1.34 0.33
CA PHE A 198 5.20 -0.43 0.14
C PHE A 198 4.66 -0.56 -1.28
N LEU A 199 3.35 -0.65 -1.44
CA LEU A 199 2.72 -0.87 -2.73
C LEU A 199 1.78 0.29 -3.08
N MET A 200 1.96 0.82 -4.27
CA MET A 200 1.00 1.74 -4.89
C MET A 200 -0.06 0.90 -5.59
N GLU A 201 -1.31 1.08 -5.22
CA GLU A 201 -2.43 0.42 -5.90
C GLU A 201 -2.73 1.12 -7.21
N THR A 202 -2.96 0.33 -8.27
CA THR A 202 -3.31 0.86 -9.59
C THR A 202 -4.75 1.39 -9.62
N GLY A 203 -4.98 2.43 -10.44
CA GLY A 203 -6.33 2.95 -10.68
C GLY A 203 -6.36 4.39 -11.17
N GLN A 204 -5.90 5.34 -10.37
CA GLN A 204 -6.06 6.77 -10.62
C GLN A 204 -5.08 7.35 -11.63
N GLU A 205 -3.95 6.71 -11.84
CA GLU A 205 -2.88 7.11 -12.75
C GLU A 205 -2.64 6.10 -13.87
N THR A 206 -2.00 6.55 -14.95
CA THR A 206 -1.59 5.63 -16.01
C THR A 206 -0.41 4.76 -15.57
N PRO A 207 -0.26 3.54 -16.12
CA PRO A 207 0.88 2.68 -15.84
C PRO A 207 2.24 3.34 -16.07
N THR A 208 2.35 4.22 -17.08
CA THR A 208 3.58 4.94 -17.38
C THR A 208 3.91 6.01 -16.35
N THR A 209 2.90 6.68 -15.80
CA THR A 209 3.06 7.62 -14.68
C THR A 209 3.51 6.90 -13.41
N MET A 210 2.90 5.75 -13.11
CA MET A 210 3.31 4.91 -11.98
C MET A 210 4.75 4.40 -12.15
N LEU A 211 5.16 3.95 -13.34
CA LEU A 211 6.53 3.55 -13.61
C LEU A 211 7.52 4.71 -13.42
N ARG A 212 7.17 5.93 -13.84
CA ARG A 212 7.99 7.12 -13.57
C ARG A 212 8.15 7.35 -12.08
N MET A 213 7.06 7.27 -11.30
CA MET A 213 7.10 7.40 -9.83
C MET A 213 8.04 6.37 -9.20
N ILE A 214 8.00 5.11 -9.65
CA ILE A 214 8.90 4.05 -9.16
C ILE A 214 10.36 4.41 -9.42
N LYS A 215 10.67 4.94 -10.62
CA LYS A 215 12.03 5.36 -10.98
C LYS A 215 12.50 6.55 -10.17
N ASP A 216 11.64 7.54 -9.93
CA ASP A 216 11.99 8.76 -9.22
C ASP A 216 12.17 8.52 -7.72
N VAL A 217 11.37 7.65 -7.10
CA VAL A 217 11.56 7.19 -5.72
C VAL A 217 12.81 6.33 -5.57
N ASN A 218 13.13 5.54 -6.58
CA ASN A 218 14.34 4.72 -6.67
C ASN A 218 14.64 3.91 -5.40
N ASN A 219 13.64 3.19 -4.90
CA ASN A 219 13.77 2.33 -3.74
C ASN A 219 13.22 0.93 -4.06
N PRO A 220 14.02 -0.14 -3.89
CA PRO A 220 13.60 -1.51 -4.22
C PRO A 220 12.44 -2.02 -3.37
N ALA A 221 12.12 -1.38 -2.24
CA ALA A 221 10.96 -1.71 -1.42
C ALA A 221 9.66 -1.12 -1.98
N LEU A 222 9.69 -0.20 -2.95
CA LEU A 222 8.50 0.28 -3.64
C LEU A 222 8.07 -0.73 -4.71
N GLY A 223 6.80 -1.06 -4.72
CA GLY A 223 6.18 -1.95 -5.68
C GLY A 223 4.78 -1.51 -6.08
N VAL A 224 4.09 -2.40 -6.75
CA VAL A 224 2.73 -2.19 -7.26
C VAL A 224 1.79 -3.24 -6.68
N GLY A 225 0.63 -2.78 -6.18
CA GLY A 225 -0.56 -3.58 -5.97
C GLY A 225 -1.44 -3.46 -7.21
N LEU A 226 -1.50 -4.51 -8.01
CA LEU A 226 -2.28 -4.51 -9.24
C LEU A 226 -3.76 -4.75 -8.92
N ASP A 227 -4.58 -3.71 -8.97
CA ASP A 227 -6.03 -3.88 -9.11
C ASP A 227 -6.37 -3.86 -10.60
N THR A 228 -6.96 -4.95 -11.07
CA THR A 228 -7.25 -5.15 -12.48
C THR A 228 -8.43 -4.30 -12.96
N ALA A 229 -9.46 -4.16 -12.13
CA ALA A 229 -10.63 -3.38 -12.49
C ALA A 229 -10.40 -1.88 -12.35
N ASN A 230 -9.68 -1.41 -11.34
CA ASN A 230 -9.50 0.02 -11.12
C ASN A 230 -8.86 0.72 -12.33
N LEU A 231 -7.93 0.06 -13.03
CA LEU A 231 -7.39 0.57 -14.30
C LEU A 231 -8.49 0.84 -15.36
N ILE A 232 -9.48 -0.05 -15.44
CA ILE A 232 -10.62 0.06 -16.35
C ILE A 232 -11.62 1.10 -15.81
N LEU A 233 -12.00 1.00 -14.53
CA LEU A 233 -12.99 1.88 -13.90
C LEU A 233 -12.59 3.35 -13.95
N TYR A 234 -11.29 3.65 -13.82
CA TYR A 234 -10.75 5.01 -13.96
C TYR A 234 -10.40 5.38 -15.40
N GLY A 235 -10.63 4.50 -16.37
CA GLY A 235 -10.33 4.77 -17.77
C GLY A 235 -8.84 5.05 -18.04
N LYS A 236 -7.94 4.40 -17.33
CA LYS A 236 -6.49 4.66 -17.41
C LYS A 236 -5.73 3.65 -18.23
N ALA A 237 -6.11 2.38 -18.20
CA ALA A 237 -5.48 1.31 -18.99
C ALA A 237 -6.34 0.04 -18.96
N ASN A 238 -6.00 -0.92 -19.84
CA ASN A 238 -6.36 -2.32 -19.62
C ASN A 238 -5.23 -3.03 -18.86
N PRO A 239 -5.54 -4.06 -18.04
CA PRO A 239 -4.54 -4.73 -17.20
C PRO A 239 -3.43 -5.45 -17.98
N VAL A 240 -3.72 -5.96 -19.18
CA VAL A 240 -2.72 -6.66 -20.02
C VAL A 240 -1.62 -5.71 -20.47
N ASP A 241 -1.99 -4.50 -20.92
CA ASP A 241 -1.00 -3.49 -21.30
C ASP A 241 -0.29 -2.89 -20.07
N ALA A 242 -1.01 -2.75 -18.95
CA ALA A 242 -0.40 -2.32 -17.69
C ALA A 242 0.70 -3.28 -17.23
N LEU A 243 0.48 -4.60 -17.35
CA LEU A 243 1.50 -5.61 -17.01
C LEU A 243 2.75 -5.57 -17.90
N LYS A 244 2.65 -5.14 -19.15
CA LYS A 244 3.82 -4.94 -20.00
C LYS A 244 4.74 -3.83 -19.48
N VAL A 245 4.17 -2.87 -18.73
CA VAL A 245 4.87 -1.71 -18.15
C VAL A 245 5.29 -1.97 -16.70
N LEU A 246 4.39 -2.50 -15.89
CA LEU A 246 4.51 -2.60 -14.43
C LEU A 246 4.82 -4.01 -13.92
N GLY A 247 4.70 -5.03 -14.77
CA GLY A 247 4.76 -6.44 -14.35
C GLY A 247 5.92 -6.79 -13.42
N PRO A 248 7.20 -6.38 -13.68
CA PRO A 248 8.33 -6.63 -12.81
C PRO A 248 8.21 -6.01 -11.39
N HIS A 249 7.32 -5.05 -11.22
CA HIS A 249 7.10 -4.35 -9.95
C HIS A 249 5.86 -4.83 -9.19
N VAL A 250 5.02 -5.69 -9.78
CA VAL A 250 3.80 -6.21 -9.13
C VAL A 250 4.16 -7.17 -8.00
N ARG A 251 3.62 -6.91 -6.80
CA ARG A 251 3.88 -7.73 -5.60
C ARG A 251 2.62 -8.15 -4.85
N ALA A 252 1.49 -7.51 -5.13
CA ALA A 252 0.15 -7.91 -4.70
C ALA A 252 -0.83 -7.70 -5.84
N MET A 253 -1.98 -8.36 -5.77
CA MET A 253 -3.02 -8.25 -6.78
C MET A 253 -4.39 -8.28 -6.12
N HIS A 254 -5.26 -7.36 -6.55
CA HIS A 254 -6.71 -7.48 -6.41
C HIS A 254 -7.28 -8.02 -7.72
N ALA A 255 -7.89 -9.19 -7.64
CA ALA A 255 -8.71 -9.72 -8.72
C ALA A 255 -10.09 -9.07 -8.58
N LYS A 256 -10.39 -8.18 -9.47
CA LYS A 256 -11.61 -7.39 -9.55
C LYS A 256 -11.94 -7.14 -11.01
N ASP A 257 -13.20 -7.13 -11.39
CA ASP A 257 -13.62 -6.93 -12.78
C ASP A 257 -14.57 -5.74 -12.92
N GLY A 258 -14.59 -5.15 -14.07
CA GLY A 258 -15.37 -3.93 -14.31
C GLY A 258 -15.51 -3.59 -15.77
N LYS A 259 -16.34 -2.59 -15.99
CA LYS A 259 -16.62 -2.00 -17.30
C LYS A 259 -16.08 -0.58 -17.37
N TRP A 260 -15.68 -0.18 -18.55
CA TRP A 260 -15.15 1.14 -18.86
C TRP A 260 -16.18 2.25 -18.56
N PRO A 261 -15.74 3.42 -18.07
CA PRO A 261 -16.63 4.54 -17.81
C PRO A 261 -17.19 5.11 -19.12
N THR A 262 -18.50 5.31 -19.14
CA THR A 262 -19.22 5.91 -20.27
C THR A 262 -19.86 7.25 -19.92
N ASN A 263 -19.67 7.71 -18.68
CA ASN A 263 -20.18 8.98 -18.17
C ASN A 263 -19.00 9.82 -17.67
N PRO A 264 -18.86 11.10 -18.05
CA PRO A 264 -17.72 11.93 -17.68
C PRO A 264 -17.61 12.23 -16.16
N ASP A 265 -18.71 12.07 -15.43
CA ASP A 265 -18.77 12.39 -13.99
C ASP A 265 -18.68 11.15 -13.09
N LYS A 266 -18.68 9.94 -13.69
CA LYS A 266 -18.75 8.67 -12.94
C LYS A 266 -17.65 7.72 -13.38
N LEU A 267 -17.11 6.99 -12.44
CA LEU A 267 -16.26 5.83 -12.74
C LEU A 267 -17.03 4.78 -13.52
N GLY A 268 -16.30 3.82 -14.08
CA GLY A 268 -16.86 2.59 -14.62
C GLY A 268 -17.63 1.80 -13.56
N GLU A 269 -18.24 0.71 -13.98
CA GLU A 269 -19.07 -0.15 -13.13
C GLU A 269 -18.31 -1.43 -12.76
N GLU A 270 -18.15 -1.71 -11.45
CA GLU A 270 -17.67 -3.01 -10.98
C GLU A 270 -18.71 -4.09 -11.25
N VAL A 271 -18.26 -5.24 -11.74
CA VAL A 271 -19.09 -6.41 -12.00
C VAL A 271 -18.43 -7.68 -11.46
N VAL A 272 -19.18 -8.77 -11.39
CA VAL A 272 -18.66 -10.11 -11.02
C VAL A 272 -17.53 -10.50 -11.98
N ILE A 273 -16.44 -11.05 -11.46
CA ILE A 273 -15.28 -11.49 -12.23
C ILE A 273 -15.70 -12.43 -13.38
N GLY A 274 -15.22 -12.14 -14.58
CA GLY A 274 -15.55 -12.83 -15.82
C GLY A 274 -16.76 -12.25 -16.56
N ARG A 275 -17.39 -11.19 -16.04
CA ARG A 275 -18.50 -10.47 -16.67
C ARG A 275 -18.13 -9.05 -17.12
N GLY A 276 -16.90 -8.62 -16.83
CA GLY A 276 -16.34 -7.32 -17.20
C GLY A 276 -15.39 -7.41 -18.39
N GLU A 277 -14.44 -6.49 -18.40
CA GLU A 277 -13.49 -6.30 -19.50
C GLU A 277 -12.07 -6.78 -19.19
N VAL A 278 -11.85 -7.36 -17.98
CA VAL A 278 -10.56 -7.93 -17.62
C VAL A 278 -10.36 -9.29 -18.31
N ASP A 279 -9.33 -9.42 -19.12
CA ASP A 279 -8.88 -10.70 -19.67
C ASP A 279 -8.08 -11.49 -18.60
N PHE A 280 -8.78 -12.07 -17.61
CA PHE A 280 -8.16 -12.83 -16.52
C PHE A 280 -7.29 -13.98 -17.02
N PRO A 281 -7.66 -14.78 -18.03
CA PRO A 281 -6.77 -15.81 -18.58
C PRO A 281 -5.41 -15.23 -18.99
N ARG A 282 -5.40 -14.10 -19.70
CA ARG A 282 -4.17 -13.48 -20.16
C ARG A 282 -3.41 -12.79 -19.01
N VAL A 283 -4.09 -12.08 -18.12
CA VAL A 283 -3.49 -11.41 -16.96
C VAL A 283 -2.78 -12.43 -16.05
N LEU A 284 -3.46 -13.51 -15.67
CA LEU A 284 -2.90 -14.54 -14.80
C LEU A 284 -1.76 -15.33 -15.47
N GLN A 285 -1.88 -15.59 -16.78
CA GLN A 285 -0.80 -16.20 -17.55
C GLN A 285 0.45 -15.32 -17.55
N MET A 286 0.31 -13.99 -17.78
CA MET A 286 1.43 -13.06 -17.77
C MET A 286 2.08 -12.94 -16.39
N LEU A 287 1.28 -12.92 -15.32
CA LEU A 287 1.80 -12.92 -13.95
C LEU A 287 2.60 -14.18 -13.65
N HIS A 288 2.12 -15.34 -14.10
CA HIS A 288 2.84 -16.61 -14.01
C HIS A 288 4.17 -16.57 -14.78
N GLU A 289 4.17 -16.10 -16.03
CA GLU A 289 5.36 -15.95 -16.88
C GLU A 289 6.39 -14.98 -16.26
N LEU A 290 5.93 -13.96 -15.54
CA LEU A 290 6.77 -13.02 -14.80
C LEU A 290 7.29 -13.55 -13.46
N GLY A 291 6.87 -14.75 -13.04
CA GLY A 291 7.25 -15.35 -11.76
C GLY A 291 6.64 -14.65 -10.54
N TYR A 292 5.40 -14.15 -10.68
CA TYR A 292 4.68 -13.49 -9.58
C TYR A 292 4.50 -14.41 -8.39
N GLN A 293 4.90 -13.94 -7.19
CA GLN A 293 4.91 -14.73 -5.94
C GLN A 293 3.80 -14.33 -4.97
N GLY A 294 3.01 -13.31 -5.28
CA GLY A 294 1.92 -12.85 -4.42
C GLY A 294 0.68 -13.72 -4.53
N ALA A 295 -0.29 -13.47 -3.65
CA ALA A 295 -1.63 -14.04 -3.75
C ALA A 295 -2.47 -13.33 -4.80
N VAL A 296 -3.49 -14.01 -5.31
CA VAL A 296 -4.56 -13.46 -6.16
C VAL A 296 -5.75 -13.22 -5.26
N SER A 297 -5.90 -12.00 -4.74
CA SER A 297 -6.92 -11.67 -3.76
C SER A 297 -8.18 -11.15 -4.45
N ILE A 298 -9.28 -11.86 -4.31
CA ILE A 298 -10.58 -11.37 -4.79
C ILE A 298 -10.97 -10.13 -3.99
N GLU A 299 -11.33 -9.06 -4.68
CA GLU A 299 -11.97 -7.90 -4.10
C GLU A 299 -13.36 -7.74 -4.73
N ARG A 300 -14.39 -7.70 -3.87
CA ARG A 300 -15.78 -7.49 -4.27
C ARG A 300 -16.40 -6.43 -3.37
N GLU A 301 -16.69 -5.25 -3.93
CA GLU A 301 -17.12 -4.06 -3.15
C GLU A 301 -18.62 -4.01 -2.85
N THR A 302 -19.37 -5.04 -3.20
CA THR A 302 -20.76 -5.18 -2.75
C THR A 302 -20.82 -5.64 -1.28
N SER A 303 -22.00 -5.81 -0.73
CA SER A 303 -22.20 -6.24 0.65
C SER A 303 -23.36 -7.22 0.80
N GLY A 304 -23.40 -7.91 1.95
CA GLY A 304 -24.48 -8.82 2.30
C GLY A 304 -24.41 -10.18 1.59
N PRO A 305 -25.54 -10.91 1.53
CA PRO A 305 -25.57 -12.27 0.96
C PRO A 305 -25.14 -12.33 -0.51
N GLN A 306 -25.39 -11.27 -1.28
CA GLN A 306 -24.99 -11.20 -2.69
C GLN A 306 -23.48 -11.21 -2.84
N GLN A 307 -22.73 -10.49 -1.99
CA GLN A 307 -21.27 -10.50 -2.00
C GLN A 307 -20.72 -11.93 -1.82
N ILE A 308 -21.29 -12.68 -0.89
CA ILE A 308 -20.84 -14.07 -0.62
C ILE A 308 -21.10 -14.97 -1.83
N GLN A 309 -22.24 -14.78 -2.50
CA GLN A 309 -22.57 -15.53 -3.70
C GLN A 309 -21.63 -15.19 -4.85
N ASP A 310 -21.39 -13.89 -5.07
CA ASP A 310 -20.46 -13.41 -6.10
C ASP A 310 -19.04 -13.97 -5.86
N VAL A 311 -18.51 -13.86 -4.63
CA VAL A 311 -17.17 -14.37 -4.27
C VAL A 311 -17.03 -15.88 -4.52
N LYS A 312 -18.08 -16.70 -4.28
CA LYS A 312 -18.06 -18.13 -4.60
C LYS A 312 -17.97 -18.38 -6.10
N GLU A 313 -18.70 -17.63 -6.90
CA GLU A 313 -18.68 -17.72 -8.36
C GLU A 313 -17.31 -17.28 -8.91
N GLU A 314 -16.79 -16.15 -8.42
CA GLU A 314 -15.49 -15.60 -8.78
C GLU A 314 -14.33 -16.56 -8.44
N LYS A 315 -14.38 -17.19 -7.25
CA LYS A 315 -13.42 -18.21 -6.84
C LYS A 315 -13.36 -19.35 -7.83
N LEU A 316 -14.51 -19.94 -8.16
CA LEU A 316 -14.59 -21.05 -9.12
C LEU A 316 -14.05 -20.66 -10.50
N TYR A 317 -14.35 -19.47 -10.97
CA TYR A 317 -13.86 -18.95 -12.24
C TYR A 317 -12.33 -18.85 -12.26
N LEU A 318 -11.75 -18.23 -11.23
CA LEU A 318 -10.30 -18.06 -11.12
C LEU A 318 -9.57 -19.37 -10.89
N GLU A 319 -10.10 -20.30 -10.07
CA GLU A 319 -9.56 -21.65 -9.88
C GLU A 319 -9.42 -22.41 -11.20
N ASN A 320 -10.44 -22.33 -12.05
CA ASN A 320 -10.41 -22.98 -13.36
C ASN A 320 -9.29 -22.43 -14.27
N ILE A 321 -8.98 -21.14 -14.20
CA ILE A 321 -7.89 -20.53 -14.96
C ILE A 321 -6.54 -20.94 -14.36
N LEU A 322 -6.37 -20.79 -13.05
CA LEU A 322 -5.12 -21.10 -12.36
C LEU A 322 -4.74 -22.58 -12.51
N ASN A 323 -5.71 -23.49 -12.46
CA ASN A 323 -5.47 -24.92 -12.66
C ASN A 323 -4.98 -25.22 -14.09
N LYS A 324 -5.48 -24.51 -15.10
CA LYS A 324 -4.97 -24.65 -16.48
C LYS A 324 -3.53 -24.15 -16.60
N ILE A 325 -3.20 -23.01 -15.97
CA ILE A 325 -1.85 -22.46 -15.98
C ILE A 325 -0.85 -23.37 -15.27
N ARG A 326 -1.23 -23.94 -14.11
CA ARG A 326 -0.36 -24.86 -13.34
C ARG A 326 -0.11 -26.19 -14.02
N ASN A 327 -0.98 -26.62 -14.92
CA ASN A 327 -0.90 -27.90 -15.64
C ASN A 327 -0.34 -27.78 -17.07
N ALA A 328 0.00 -26.57 -17.53
CA ALA A 328 0.58 -26.31 -18.84
C ALA A 328 2.11 -26.33 -18.80
#